data_799c437e8d99e5655edc92eca873bfdf
#
_entry.id   799c437e8d99e5655edc92eca873bfdf
#
_cell.length_a   1.000
_cell.length_b   1.000
_cell.length_c   1.000
_cell.angle_alpha   90.00
_cell.angle_beta   90.00
_cell.angle_gamma   90.00
#
_symmetry.space_group_name_H-M   'P 1'
#
loop_
_entity.id
_entity.type
_entity.pdbx_description
1 polymer ?
#
loop_
_entity_poly.entity_id
_entity_poly.type
_entity_poly.pdbx_seq_one_letter_code
_entity_poly.pdbx_strand_id
1 'polypeptide(L)'
;YSPLVFSIKLYNIDRLDQDNDGVFSYQEDLNNDGYVYDFRNPNQYPTPPADNIRYADDTDKDGIPDFIDVDDDGDNYTTRLEITKPEGTNSGLSKYFPFDPIVDDPLTTAIETETKGIPEYSAAGTPDYTTPTRKRIHVDKERHTAKP
;
A
#
# COMPACT_ATOMS: atom_id res chain seq x y z
N TYR A 1 27.27 15.67 -36.19
CA TYR A 1 26.74 15.02 -34.98
C TYR A 1 26.40 13.59 -35.35
N SER A 2 26.95 12.59 -34.64
CA SER A 2 26.59 11.20 -34.79
C SER A 2 25.52 10.87 -33.76
N PRO A 3 24.35 10.27 -34.13
CA PRO A 3 23.37 9.86 -33.17
C PRO A 3 23.92 8.73 -32.30
N LEU A 4 23.73 8.85 -30.99
CA LEU A 4 24.01 7.78 -30.04
C LEU A 4 22.80 6.84 -30.00
N VAL A 5 23.04 5.57 -30.28
CA VAL A 5 22.01 4.52 -30.19
C VAL A 5 22.33 3.64 -28.98
N PHE A 6 21.37 3.54 -28.05
CA PHE A 6 21.47 2.65 -26.91
C PHE A 6 20.56 1.43 -27.15
N SER A 7 21.10 0.24 -26.92
CA SER A 7 20.31 -0.97 -26.85
C SER A 7 20.21 -1.40 -25.39
N ILE A 8 19.00 -1.39 -24.83
CA ILE A 8 18.75 -1.77 -23.45
C ILE A 8 18.04 -3.12 -23.45
N LYS A 9 18.58 -4.06 -22.69
CA LYS A 9 17.93 -5.35 -22.45
C LYS A 9 17.58 -5.44 -20.98
N LEU A 10 16.29 -5.51 -20.68
CA LEU A 10 15.78 -5.75 -19.34
C LEU A 10 15.82 -7.26 -19.06
N TYR A 11 16.50 -7.65 -17.97
CA TYR A 11 16.64 -9.06 -17.58
C TYR A 11 15.69 -9.47 -16.48
N ASN A 12 15.35 -8.55 -15.58
CA ASN A 12 14.44 -8.78 -14.48
C ASN A 12 13.79 -7.49 -14.02
N ILE A 13 12.63 -7.61 -13.40
CA ILE A 13 11.97 -6.54 -12.64
C ILE A 13 11.55 -7.17 -11.32
N ASP A 14 12.14 -6.73 -10.24
CA ASP A 14 11.72 -7.09 -8.89
C ASP A 14 10.83 -5.99 -8.33
N ARG A 15 9.79 -6.40 -7.62
CA ARG A 15 8.93 -5.48 -6.87
C ARG A 15 9.59 -5.20 -5.52
N LEU A 16 9.71 -3.94 -5.17
CA LEU A 16 10.34 -3.51 -3.94
C LEU A 16 9.27 -3.41 -2.84
N ASP A 17 9.62 -3.92 -1.67
CA ASP A 17 8.96 -3.79 -0.39
C ASP A 17 10.06 -3.33 0.56
N GLN A 18 10.11 -2.03 0.86
CA GLN A 18 11.31 -1.42 1.45
C GLN A 18 11.40 -1.62 2.96
N ASP A 19 10.29 -1.62 3.67
CA ASP A 19 10.18 -1.89 5.10
C ASP A 19 9.90 -3.36 5.39
N ASN A 20 9.56 -4.12 4.33
CA ASN A 20 9.30 -5.54 4.37
C ASN A 20 8.08 -5.89 5.24
N ASP A 21 7.06 -5.09 5.17
CA ASP A 21 5.80 -5.28 5.88
C ASP A 21 4.83 -6.22 5.15
N GLY A 22 5.04 -6.44 3.85
CA GLY A 22 4.26 -7.34 2.99
C GLY A 22 3.37 -6.62 1.98
N VAL A 23 3.34 -5.30 2.01
CA VAL A 23 2.78 -4.42 0.98
C VAL A 23 3.93 -3.94 0.10
N PHE A 24 3.76 -3.89 -1.20
CA PHE A 24 4.84 -3.41 -2.08
C PHE A 24 4.82 -1.88 -2.15
N SER A 25 5.99 -1.25 -2.13
CA SER A 25 6.11 0.20 -2.13
C SER A 25 5.32 0.93 -3.24
N TYR A 26 5.09 0.29 -4.41
CA TYR A 26 4.24 0.88 -5.44
C TYR A 26 2.74 0.82 -5.11
N GLN A 27 2.34 -0.04 -4.15
CA GLN A 27 0.96 -0.18 -3.69
C GLN A 27 0.63 0.87 -2.63
N GLU A 28 1.66 1.46 -2.04
CA GLU A 28 1.62 2.51 -1.04
C GLU A 28 1.69 3.92 -1.64
N ASP A 29 1.67 4.04 -2.96
CA ASP A 29 1.40 5.27 -3.69
C ASP A 29 -0.10 5.58 -3.59
N LEU A 30 -0.50 6.21 -2.47
CA LEU A 30 -1.90 6.45 -2.13
C LEU A 30 -2.55 7.48 -3.04
N ASN A 31 -1.78 8.46 -3.50
CA ASN A 31 -2.27 9.52 -4.37
C ASN A 31 -2.26 9.14 -5.86
N ASN A 32 -1.66 7.98 -6.22
CA ASN A 32 -1.60 7.44 -7.58
C ASN A 32 -0.82 8.32 -8.57
N ASP A 33 0.18 9.06 -8.10
CA ASP A 33 0.99 9.91 -8.98
C ASP A 33 2.18 9.16 -9.63
N GLY A 34 2.42 7.91 -9.23
CA GLY A 34 3.47 7.04 -9.73
C GLY A 34 4.80 7.21 -9.01
N TYR A 35 4.81 7.91 -7.90
CA TYR A 35 6.00 8.18 -7.11
C TYR A 35 5.71 7.97 -5.63
N VAL A 36 6.74 7.56 -4.88
CA VAL A 36 6.77 7.56 -3.42
C VAL A 36 8.00 8.33 -2.95
N TYR A 37 7.83 9.25 -2.01
CA TYR A 37 8.87 10.17 -1.58
C TYR A 37 9.12 10.12 -0.09
N ASP A 38 10.40 10.04 0.29
CA ASP A 38 10.84 10.30 1.66
C ASP A 38 11.39 11.73 1.79
N PHE A 39 10.61 12.63 2.34
CA PHE A 39 10.97 14.03 2.54
C PHE A 39 11.78 14.30 3.81
N ARG A 40 12.13 13.30 4.59
CA ARG A 40 12.85 13.45 5.85
C ARG A 40 14.32 13.82 5.69
N ASN A 41 14.88 13.63 4.50
CA ASN A 41 16.28 13.95 4.26
C ASN A 41 16.48 15.47 4.05
N PRO A 42 17.00 16.23 5.05
CA PRO A 42 17.15 17.68 4.94
C PRO A 42 18.21 18.12 3.94
N ASN A 43 19.11 17.23 3.52
CA ASN A 43 20.08 17.54 2.48
C ASN A 43 19.47 17.51 1.09
N GLN A 44 18.50 16.66 0.88
CA GLN A 44 17.77 16.53 -0.37
C GLN A 44 16.58 17.49 -0.41
N TYR A 45 15.91 17.65 0.72
CA TYR A 45 14.73 18.50 0.89
C TYR A 45 14.94 19.53 2.02
N PRO A 46 15.80 20.54 1.79
CA PRO A 46 16.13 21.55 2.83
C PRO A 46 14.91 22.40 3.23
N THR A 47 13.90 22.43 2.38
CA THR A 47 12.59 23.02 2.68
C THR A 47 11.56 21.97 2.39
N PRO A 48 10.86 21.43 3.40
CA PRO A 48 9.81 20.47 3.18
C PRO A 48 8.71 21.04 2.28
N PRO A 49 8.12 20.21 1.40
CA PRO A 49 6.98 20.63 0.61
C PRO A 49 5.75 20.91 1.48
N ALA A 50 4.70 21.47 0.89
CA ALA A 50 3.43 21.65 1.56
C ALA A 50 2.83 20.31 2.02
N ASP A 51 2.06 20.33 3.10
CA ASP A 51 1.56 19.13 3.77
C ASP A 51 0.77 18.18 2.84
N ASN A 52 0.05 18.71 1.88
CA ASN A 52 -0.68 17.91 0.90
C ASN A 52 0.23 17.14 -0.07
N ILE A 53 1.50 17.49 -0.14
CA ILE A 53 2.52 16.75 -0.90
C ILE A 53 3.33 15.88 0.05
N ARG A 54 3.70 16.47 1.20
CA ARG A 54 4.55 15.81 2.19
C ARG A 54 3.92 14.54 2.76
N TYR A 55 2.63 14.57 2.98
CA TYR A 55 1.85 13.47 3.56
C TYR A 55 0.91 12.82 2.54
N ALA A 56 1.27 12.87 1.27
CA ALA A 56 0.44 12.28 0.23
C ALA A 56 0.37 10.75 0.34
N ASP A 57 1.49 10.14 0.76
CA ASP A 57 1.68 8.71 0.94
C ASP A 57 2.15 8.42 2.38
N ASP A 58 1.52 9.05 3.36
CA ASP A 58 1.79 8.98 4.79
C ASP A 58 0.44 9.03 5.49
N THR A 59 -0.07 7.86 5.85
CA THR A 59 -1.44 7.66 6.31
C THR A 59 -1.68 8.30 7.68
N ASP A 60 -0.77 8.12 8.63
CA ASP A 60 -0.91 8.64 10.00
C ASP A 60 -0.32 10.05 10.18
N LYS A 61 0.44 10.53 9.19
CA LYS A 61 1.09 11.85 9.14
C LYS A 61 2.15 12.08 10.20
N ASP A 62 2.85 11.04 10.56
CA ASP A 62 3.97 11.14 11.51
C ASP A 62 5.26 11.65 10.82
N GLY A 63 5.27 11.65 9.49
CA GLY A 63 6.35 12.11 8.62
C GLY A 63 7.21 10.97 8.07
N ILE A 64 6.83 9.72 8.36
CA ILE A 64 7.38 8.53 7.71
C ILE A 64 6.35 8.12 6.64
N PRO A 65 6.68 8.11 5.37
CA PRO A 65 5.73 7.66 4.35
C PRO A 65 5.56 6.14 4.41
N ASP A 66 4.36 5.66 4.09
CA ASP A 66 3.92 4.28 4.25
C ASP A 66 4.93 3.27 3.67
N PHE A 67 5.55 3.54 2.52
CA PHE A 67 6.49 2.62 1.86
C PHE A 67 7.80 2.33 2.64
N ILE A 68 8.03 2.98 3.76
CA ILE A 68 9.14 2.78 4.70
C ILE A 68 8.68 2.85 6.15
N ASP A 69 7.38 2.87 6.39
CA ASP A 69 6.78 2.70 7.69
C ASP A 69 6.38 1.23 7.88
N VAL A 70 6.47 0.73 9.06
CA VAL A 70 6.05 -0.63 9.43
C VAL A 70 4.68 -0.66 10.10
N ASP A 71 4.10 0.52 10.34
CA ASP A 71 2.83 0.75 11.05
C ASP A 71 2.13 1.95 10.40
N ASP A 72 1.58 1.73 9.20
CA ASP A 72 1.11 2.77 8.28
C ASP A 72 0.06 3.70 8.88
N ASP A 73 -0.77 3.23 9.80
CA ASP A 73 -1.82 4.04 10.41
C ASP A 73 -1.51 4.50 11.85
N GLY A 74 -0.37 4.10 12.38
CA GLY A 74 0.13 4.57 13.68
C GLY A 74 -0.66 4.07 14.88
N ASP A 75 -1.28 2.89 14.79
CA ASP A 75 -2.12 2.33 15.84
C ASP A 75 -1.38 1.40 16.81
N ASN A 76 -0.08 1.16 16.57
CA ASN A 76 0.85 0.25 17.26
C ASN A 76 0.65 -1.23 16.90
N TYR A 77 -0.04 -1.53 15.83
CA TYR A 77 -0.05 -2.83 15.19
C TYR A 77 0.63 -2.68 13.83
N THR A 78 1.59 -3.54 13.56
CA THR A 78 2.33 -3.40 12.29
C THR A 78 1.47 -3.81 11.13
N THR A 79 1.61 -3.12 9.99
CA THR A 79 0.97 -3.46 8.72
C THR A 79 1.12 -4.95 8.39
N ARG A 80 2.30 -5.51 8.61
CA ARG A 80 2.55 -6.95 8.44
C ARG A 80 1.66 -7.84 9.30
N LEU A 81 1.39 -7.46 10.56
CA LEU A 81 0.51 -8.22 11.44
C LEU A 81 -0.92 -8.20 10.92
N GLU A 82 -1.38 -7.04 10.49
CA GLU A 82 -2.75 -6.83 10.05
C GLU A 82 -3.08 -7.54 8.76
N ILE A 83 -2.11 -7.65 7.84
CA ILE A 83 -2.29 -8.37 6.57
C ILE A 83 -2.02 -9.87 6.67
N THR A 84 -1.54 -10.36 7.82
CA THR A 84 -1.25 -11.79 8.03
C THR A 84 -2.55 -12.57 8.22
N LYS A 85 -2.73 -13.62 7.45
CA LYS A 85 -3.86 -14.53 7.61
C LYS A 85 -3.80 -15.25 8.95
N PRO A 86 -4.93 -15.41 9.64
CA PRO A 86 -4.99 -16.19 10.87
C PRO A 86 -4.48 -17.62 10.68
N GLU A 87 -3.87 -18.16 11.73
CA GLU A 87 -3.38 -19.54 11.73
C GLU A 87 -4.55 -20.50 11.48
N GLY A 88 -4.30 -21.52 10.63
CA GLY A 88 -5.33 -22.50 10.25
C GLY A 88 -6.26 -22.07 9.14
N THR A 89 -6.19 -20.80 8.68
CA THR A 89 -6.92 -20.36 7.49
C THR A 89 -6.24 -20.95 6.24
N ASN A 90 -7.04 -21.39 5.26
CA ASN A 90 -6.48 -21.79 3.97
C ASN A 90 -5.79 -20.58 3.32
N SER A 91 -4.49 -20.54 3.45
CA SER A 91 -3.70 -19.40 3.00
C SER A 91 -3.41 -19.42 1.49
N GLY A 92 -3.77 -20.50 0.80
CA GLY A 92 -3.31 -20.70 -0.56
C GLY A 92 -1.77 -20.71 -0.64
N LEU A 93 -1.21 -19.89 -1.54
CA LEU A 93 0.24 -19.82 -1.72
C LEU A 93 0.91 -18.75 -0.84
N SER A 94 0.16 -17.89 -0.17
CA SER A 94 0.69 -16.81 0.65
C SER A 94 0.10 -16.84 2.05
N LYS A 95 0.93 -16.54 3.04
CA LYS A 95 0.49 -16.31 4.42
C LYS A 95 -0.17 -14.94 4.61
N TYR A 96 -0.04 -14.06 3.65
CA TYR A 96 -0.65 -12.74 3.67
C TYR A 96 -1.93 -12.71 2.85
N PHE A 97 -2.84 -11.82 3.21
CA PHE A 97 -3.95 -11.49 2.33
C PHE A 97 -3.44 -10.82 1.06
N PRO A 98 -4.02 -11.12 -0.09
CA PRO A 98 -3.61 -10.47 -1.33
C PRO A 98 -3.97 -8.98 -1.26
N PHE A 99 -3.09 -8.15 -1.75
CA PHE A 99 -3.45 -6.79 -2.14
C PHE A 99 -4.58 -6.87 -3.18
N ASP A 100 -5.48 -5.90 -3.18
CA ASP A 100 -6.67 -5.96 -4.02
C ASP A 100 -6.33 -6.32 -5.47
N PRO A 101 -6.77 -7.48 -5.95
CA PRO A 101 -6.57 -7.88 -7.32
C PRO A 101 -7.56 -7.21 -8.28
N ILE A 102 -8.56 -6.49 -7.77
CA ILE A 102 -9.61 -5.91 -8.60
C ILE A 102 -9.06 -4.64 -9.23
N VAL A 103 -8.51 -4.82 -10.41
CA VAL A 103 -8.43 -3.75 -11.40
C VAL A 103 -9.88 -3.38 -11.72
N ASP A 104 -10.17 -2.09 -11.76
CA ASP A 104 -11.46 -1.56 -12.20
C ASP A 104 -11.99 -2.41 -13.36
N ASP A 105 -12.96 -3.28 -13.08
CA ASP A 105 -13.49 -4.17 -14.10
C ASP A 105 -14.46 -3.37 -14.97
N PRO A 106 -14.11 -3.11 -16.24
CA PRO A 106 -14.96 -2.35 -17.15
C PRO A 106 -16.33 -3.01 -17.38
N LEU A 107 -16.54 -4.22 -16.90
CA LEU A 107 -17.82 -4.93 -16.96
C LEU A 107 -18.70 -4.66 -15.75
N THR A 108 -18.16 -4.07 -14.68
CA THR A 108 -18.94 -3.62 -13.53
C THR A 108 -19.26 -2.14 -13.67
N THR A 109 -20.46 -1.74 -13.27
CA THR A 109 -20.88 -0.33 -13.29
C THR A 109 -20.45 0.42 -12.01
N ALA A 110 -19.82 -0.26 -11.08
CA ALA A 110 -19.26 0.33 -9.88
C ALA A 110 -17.86 0.87 -10.22
N ILE A 111 -17.70 2.18 -10.08
CA ILE A 111 -16.36 2.76 -10.04
C ILE A 111 -15.74 2.31 -8.73
N GLU A 112 -14.78 1.41 -8.82
CA GLU A 112 -14.04 0.93 -7.66
C GLU A 112 -13.08 2.04 -7.24
N THR A 113 -13.55 2.95 -6.41
CA THR A 113 -12.77 4.03 -5.82
C THR A 113 -12.09 3.59 -4.52
N GLU A 114 -11.85 2.29 -4.41
CA GLU A 114 -11.22 1.77 -3.22
C GLU A 114 -9.77 2.26 -3.08
N THR A 115 -9.42 2.65 -1.89
CA THR A 115 -8.02 2.84 -1.53
C THR A 115 -7.29 1.52 -1.72
N LYS A 116 -6.06 1.57 -2.24
CA LYS A 116 -5.20 0.40 -2.40
C LYS A 116 -4.94 -0.23 -1.04
N GLY A 117 -4.79 -1.53 -1.01
CA GLY A 117 -4.42 -2.29 0.19
C GLY A 117 -5.37 -3.42 0.56
N ILE A 118 -5.16 -4.00 1.72
CA ILE A 118 -5.90 -5.15 2.22
C ILE A 118 -7.30 -4.73 2.63
N PRO A 119 -8.36 -5.40 2.14
CA PRO A 119 -9.71 -4.98 2.42
C PRO A 119 -10.11 -5.27 3.86
N GLU A 120 -11.00 -4.47 4.37
CA GLU A 120 -11.70 -4.74 5.60
C GLU A 120 -12.50 -6.05 5.51
N TYR A 121 -12.70 -6.73 6.64
CA TYR A 121 -13.52 -7.92 6.69
C TYR A 121 -14.99 -7.57 6.92
N SER A 122 -15.88 -8.32 6.28
CA SER A 122 -17.28 -8.34 6.63
C SER A 122 -17.49 -8.90 8.06
N ALA A 123 -18.67 -8.69 8.63
CA ALA A 123 -19.02 -9.27 9.93
C ALA A 123 -18.92 -10.81 9.96
N ALA A 124 -18.97 -11.46 8.80
CA ALA A 124 -18.80 -12.90 8.65
C ALA A 124 -17.35 -13.35 8.55
N GLY A 125 -16.36 -12.44 8.65
CA GLY A 125 -14.94 -12.76 8.51
C GLY A 125 -14.48 -12.98 7.07
N THR A 126 -15.24 -12.56 6.09
CA THR A 126 -14.87 -12.64 4.66
C THR A 126 -14.30 -11.30 4.21
N PRO A 127 -13.16 -11.29 3.50
CA PRO A 127 -12.63 -10.05 2.92
C PRO A 127 -13.65 -9.43 1.97
N ASP A 128 -13.88 -8.14 2.13
CA ASP A 128 -14.85 -7.42 1.33
C ASP A 128 -14.14 -6.45 0.38
N TYR A 129 -13.90 -6.90 -0.84
CA TYR A 129 -13.26 -6.12 -1.90
C TYR A 129 -14.24 -5.23 -2.68
N THR A 130 -15.52 -5.25 -2.35
CA THR A 130 -16.58 -4.70 -3.22
C THR A 130 -17.31 -3.49 -2.66
N THR A 131 -17.24 -3.24 -1.36
CA THR A 131 -17.92 -2.09 -0.76
C THR A 131 -17.14 -0.81 -1.05
N PRO A 132 -17.71 0.14 -1.81
CA PRO A 132 -17.06 1.40 -2.10
C PRO A 132 -16.73 2.20 -0.84
N THR A 133 -15.66 2.99 -0.88
CA THR A 133 -15.25 3.90 0.20
C THR A 133 -14.78 3.24 1.50
N ARG A 134 -14.66 1.93 1.51
CA ARG A 134 -14.13 1.23 2.67
C ARG A 134 -12.63 1.47 2.80
N LYS A 135 -12.18 1.70 4.01
CA LYS A 135 -10.75 1.76 4.32
C LYS A 135 -10.13 0.37 4.31
N ARG A 136 -8.84 0.30 4.07
CA ARG A 136 -8.05 -0.92 4.23
C ARG A 136 -7.64 -1.07 5.69
N ILE A 137 -7.43 -2.29 6.14
CA ILE A 137 -7.13 -2.60 7.54
C ILE A 137 -5.87 -1.87 7.99
N HIS A 138 -4.80 -1.95 7.23
CA HIS A 138 -3.50 -1.37 7.54
C HIS A 138 -3.43 0.17 7.40
N VAL A 139 -4.50 0.82 6.99
CA VAL A 139 -4.62 2.29 6.91
C VAL A 139 -5.84 2.80 7.70
N ASP A 140 -6.38 1.99 8.61
CA ASP A 140 -7.52 2.33 9.44
C ASP A 140 -7.26 2.00 10.91
N LYS A 141 -6.69 2.91 11.63
CA LYS A 141 -6.33 2.76 13.06
C LYS A 141 -7.46 2.39 14.01
N GLU A 142 -8.68 2.34 13.54
CA GLU A 142 -9.81 1.77 14.29
C GLU A 142 -9.90 0.24 14.14
N ARG A 143 -9.00 -0.36 13.34
CA ARG A 143 -8.96 -1.78 12.98
C ARG A 143 -7.56 -2.33 13.18
N HIS A 144 -7.35 -3.10 14.21
CA HIS A 144 -6.03 -3.52 14.68
C HIS A 144 -5.59 -4.91 14.25
N THR A 145 -6.44 -5.71 13.63
CA THR A 145 -6.08 -7.08 13.25
C THR A 145 -6.94 -7.59 12.13
N ALA A 146 -6.33 -8.38 11.24
CA ALA A 146 -7.08 -9.23 10.34
C ALA A 146 -7.98 -10.18 11.17
N LYS A 147 -9.28 -10.11 10.96
CA LYS A 147 -10.17 -11.02 11.67
C LYS A 147 -10.00 -12.45 11.17
N PRO A 148 -10.16 -13.43 12.08
CA PRO A 148 -10.15 -14.83 11.72
C PRO A 148 -11.31 -15.21 10.80
#